data_fc24e2389984804220177546380911aa
#
_entry.id   fc24e2389984804220177546380911aa
#
_cell.length_a   1.000
_cell.length_b   1.000
_cell.length_c   1.000
_cell.angle_alpha   90.00
_cell.angle_beta   90.00
_cell.angle_gamma   90.00
#
_symmetry.space_group_name_H-M   'P 1'
#
loop_
_entity.id
_entity.type
_entity.pdbx_description
1 polymer ?
#
loop_
_entity_poly.entity_id
_entity_poly.type
_entity_poly.pdbx_seq_one_letter_code
_entity_poly.pdbx_strand_id
1 'polypeptide(L)'
;MSKKKRTPVIPRCALCKGVINILGNDHVVGSTGRMVCRGCLQTSFHILEASDEVTEEAVSVPSITPQHIVQELDKSIIGQEQAKAAVALAVWKQMLRANGDAGVPRTNLLLYGPSGCGKTAIIREAARIAGLPFLSVDATGITETGYRGKNAADIVTDLL
;
A
#
# COMPACT_ATOMS: atom_id res chain seq x y z
N MET A 1 -39.08 16.50 37.75
CA MET A 1 -37.93 15.59 37.42
C MET A 1 -38.40 14.64 36.33
N SER A 2 -38.07 14.93 35.08
CA SER A 2 -38.51 14.14 33.92
C SER A 2 -37.54 12.96 33.70
N LYS A 3 -38.02 11.73 33.92
CA LYS A 3 -37.26 10.50 33.62
C LYS A 3 -37.23 10.33 32.08
N LYS A 4 -36.09 10.66 31.47
CA LYS A 4 -35.79 10.34 30.06
C LYS A 4 -35.86 8.81 29.88
N LYS A 5 -36.87 8.29 29.20
CA LYS A 5 -36.99 6.88 28.78
C LYS A 5 -35.81 6.60 27.86
N ARG A 6 -34.87 5.76 28.33
CA ARG A 6 -33.80 5.22 27.50
C ARG A 6 -34.42 4.23 26.51
N THR A 7 -34.44 4.53 25.24
CA THR A 7 -34.77 3.59 24.18
C THR A 7 -33.85 2.36 24.29
N PRO A 8 -34.38 1.13 24.28
CA PRO A 8 -33.57 -0.05 24.34
C PRO A 8 -32.64 -0.08 23.10
N VAL A 9 -31.32 -0.07 23.33
CA VAL A 9 -30.33 -0.22 22.27
C VAL A 9 -30.33 -1.68 21.83
N ILE A 10 -30.84 -1.97 20.65
CA ILE A 10 -30.83 -3.31 20.07
C ILE A 10 -29.37 -3.65 19.69
N PRO A 11 -28.75 -4.65 20.30
CA PRO A 11 -27.36 -4.99 20.00
C PRO A 11 -27.23 -5.53 18.58
N ARG A 12 -26.20 -5.07 17.88
CA ARG A 12 -25.90 -5.47 16.50
C ARG A 12 -24.49 -6.00 16.38
N CYS A 13 -24.33 -6.98 15.52
CA CYS A 13 -23.01 -7.52 15.18
C CYS A 13 -22.11 -6.44 14.58
N ALA A 14 -20.87 -6.37 15.04
CA ALA A 14 -19.90 -5.40 14.55
C ALA A 14 -19.54 -5.64 13.06
N LEU A 15 -19.61 -6.89 12.59
CA LEU A 15 -19.28 -7.28 11.22
C LEU A 15 -20.48 -7.20 10.27
N CYS A 16 -21.50 -8.04 10.46
CA CYS A 16 -22.63 -8.13 9.52
C CYS A 16 -23.77 -7.13 9.81
N LYS A 17 -23.71 -6.36 10.92
CA LYS A 17 -24.76 -5.43 11.39
C LYS A 17 -26.11 -6.09 11.75
N GLY A 18 -26.21 -7.42 11.65
CA GLY A 18 -27.40 -8.17 12.06
C GLY A 18 -27.72 -8.01 13.54
N VAL A 19 -29.00 -8.16 13.90
CA VAL A 19 -29.45 -8.11 15.30
C VAL A 19 -28.95 -9.33 16.06
N ILE A 20 -28.42 -9.12 17.26
CA ILE A 20 -27.94 -10.20 18.14
C ILE A 20 -28.97 -10.48 19.22
N ASN A 21 -29.31 -11.76 19.40
CA ASN A 21 -30.12 -12.20 20.53
C ASN A 21 -29.24 -12.32 21.78
N ILE A 22 -29.41 -11.40 22.73
CA ILE A 22 -28.60 -11.36 23.97
C ILE A 22 -28.93 -12.53 24.92
N LEU A 23 -30.11 -13.13 24.80
CA LEU A 23 -30.57 -14.21 25.68
C LEU A 23 -29.99 -15.57 25.29
N GLY A 24 -29.34 -15.68 24.11
CA GLY A 24 -28.67 -16.88 23.63
C GLY A 24 -27.16 -16.75 23.67
N ASN A 25 -26.44 -17.88 23.74
CA ASN A 25 -24.97 -17.94 23.69
C ASN A 25 -24.42 -17.80 22.25
N ASP A 26 -25.13 -17.06 21.39
CA ASP A 26 -24.82 -16.98 19.95
C ASP A 26 -23.96 -15.76 19.59
N HIS A 27 -23.21 -15.23 20.55
CA HIS A 27 -22.35 -14.09 20.34
C HIS A 27 -21.14 -14.09 21.28
N VAL A 28 -20.09 -13.39 20.85
CA VAL A 28 -18.89 -13.11 21.65
C VAL A 28 -18.77 -11.60 21.85
N VAL A 29 -18.42 -11.18 23.06
CA VAL A 29 -18.20 -9.77 23.39
C VAL A 29 -16.69 -9.53 23.51
N GLY A 30 -16.14 -8.64 22.67
CA GLY A 30 -14.75 -8.24 22.75
C GLY A 30 -14.46 -7.29 23.91
N SER A 31 -13.21 -7.11 24.27
CA SER A 31 -12.73 -6.21 25.34
C SER A 31 -13.21 -4.76 25.21
N THR A 32 -13.53 -4.32 24.01
CA THR A 32 -14.08 -2.98 23.71
C THR A 32 -15.60 -2.91 23.80
N GLY A 33 -16.28 -3.96 24.28
CA GLY A 33 -17.75 -4.05 24.35
C GLY A 33 -18.46 -4.26 23.01
N ARG A 34 -17.74 -4.49 21.92
CA ARG A 34 -18.32 -4.83 20.63
C ARG A 34 -18.70 -6.31 20.58
N MET A 35 -19.87 -6.59 20.02
CA MET A 35 -20.40 -7.94 19.90
C MET A 35 -20.25 -8.49 18.48
N VAL A 36 -19.91 -9.76 18.35
CA VAL A 36 -19.82 -10.49 17.08
C VAL A 36 -20.73 -11.70 17.15
N CYS A 37 -21.61 -11.90 16.17
CA CYS A 37 -22.50 -13.05 16.14
C CYS A 37 -21.73 -14.33 15.79
N ARG A 38 -22.29 -15.48 16.20
CA ARG A 38 -21.70 -16.81 15.99
C ARG A 38 -21.42 -17.10 14.50
N GLY A 39 -22.34 -16.73 13.60
CA GLY A 39 -22.15 -16.94 12.17
C GLY A 39 -20.92 -16.22 11.63
N CYS A 40 -20.73 -14.93 11.99
CA CYS A 40 -19.54 -14.19 11.59
C CYS A 40 -18.26 -14.78 12.20
N LEU A 41 -18.34 -15.27 13.45
CA LEU A 41 -17.20 -15.90 14.12
C LEU A 41 -16.81 -17.21 13.41
N GLN A 42 -17.78 -18.06 13.08
CA GLN A 42 -17.54 -19.29 12.33
C GLN A 42 -16.94 -19.03 10.95
N THR A 43 -17.49 -18.07 10.21
CA THR A 43 -16.93 -17.68 8.90
C THR A 43 -15.48 -17.18 9.04
N SER A 44 -15.18 -16.39 10.07
CA SER A 44 -13.82 -15.94 10.33
C SER A 44 -12.87 -17.08 10.68
N PHE A 45 -13.35 -18.08 11.45
CA PHE A 45 -12.58 -19.29 11.75
C PHE A 45 -12.28 -20.12 10.50
N HIS A 46 -13.27 -20.35 9.64
CA HIS A 46 -13.06 -21.07 8.38
C HIS A 46 -12.09 -20.35 7.45
N ILE A 47 -12.12 -19.03 7.43
CA ILE A 47 -11.14 -18.24 6.64
C ILE A 47 -9.73 -18.40 7.21
N LEU A 48 -9.59 -18.41 8.54
CA LEU A 48 -8.30 -18.61 9.20
C LEU A 48 -7.77 -20.04 9.00
N GLU A 49 -8.61 -21.06 9.16
CA GLU A 49 -8.24 -22.45 8.92
C GLU A 49 -7.86 -22.70 7.45
N ALA A 50 -8.58 -22.11 6.51
CA ALA A 50 -8.24 -22.18 5.09
C ALA A 50 -6.94 -21.41 4.76
N SER A 51 -6.54 -20.43 5.59
CA SER A 51 -5.26 -19.75 5.45
C SER A 51 -4.09 -20.52 6.06
N ASP A 52 -4.36 -21.44 7.01
CA ASP A 52 -3.32 -22.30 7.59
C ASP A 52 -2.94 -23.46 6.66
N GLU A 53 -3.81 -23.85 5.69
CA GLU A 53 -3.48 -24.78 4.61
C GLU A 53 -2.80 -24.12 3.40
N VAL A 54 -2.80 -22.79 3.32
CA VAL A 54 -1.85 -22.10 2.47
C VAL A 54 -0.51 -22.28 3.17
N THR A 55 0.17 -23.41 2.85
CA THR A 55 1.60 -23.55 3.07
C THR A 55 2.21 -22.16 2.98
N GLU A 56 3.05 -21.82 3.95
CA GLU A 56 4.07 -20.79 3.85
C GLU A 56 4.97 -21.09 2.62
N GLU A 57 4.44 -21.07 1.43
CA GLU A 57 5.05 -20.34 0.37
C GLU A 57 4.98 -18.89 0.85
N ALA A 58 5.87 -18.58 1.81
CA ALA A 58 6.38 -17.26 1.94
C ALA A 58 6.49 -16.81 0.50
N VAL A 59 5.62 -15.88 0.09
CA VAL A 59 5.89 -15.06 -1.07
C VAL A 59 7.26 -14.54 -0.71
N SER A 60 8.28 -15.28 -1.19
CA SER A 60 9.65 -14.86 -1.09
C SER A 60 9.63 -13.62 -1.96
N VAL A 61 9.30 -12.50 -1.32
CA VAL A 61 9.62 -11.20 -1.87
C VAL A 61 11.10 -11.40 -2.18
N PRO A 62 11.47 -11.48 -3.47
CA PRO A 62 12.89 -11.64 -3.79
C PRO A 62 13.53 -10.54 -2.96
N SER A 63 14.46 -10.88 -2.11
CA SER A 63 15.08 -9.94 -1.17
C SER A 63 15.94 -8.99 -1.99
N ILE A 64 15.24 -8.17 -2.80
CA ILE A 64 15.85 -7.14 -3.64
C ILE A 64 16.40 -6.12 -2.67
N THR A 65 17.70 -6.15 -2.50
CA THR A 65 18.43 -5.18 -1.70
C THR A 65 18.80 -3.96 -2.55
N PRO A 66 19.06 -2.80 -1.96
CA PRO A 66 19.58 -1.67 -2.71
C PRO A 66 20.83 -1.98 -3.52
N GLN A 67 21.74 -2.82 -2.96
CA GLN A 67 22.93 -3.26 -3.66
C GLN A 67 22.60 -4.08 -4.91
N HIS A 68 21.62 -4.95 -4.84
CA HIS A 68 21.17 -5.72 -6.01
C HIS A 68 20.64 -4.80 -7.11
N ILE A 69 19.86 -3.78 -6.74
CA ILE A 69 19.35 -2.79 -7.72
C ILE A 69 20.51 -2.04 -8.39
N VAL A 70 21.53 -1.63 -7.62
CA VAL A 70 22.72 -0.98 -8.19
C VAL A 70 23.45 -1.91 -9.16
N GLN A 71 23.68 -3.18 -8.79
CA GLN A 71 24.33 -4.15 -9.65
C GLN A 71 23.60 -4.39 -10.97
N GLU A 72 22.27 -4.44 -10.94
CA GLU A 72 21.45 -4.55 -12.15
C GLU A 72 21.50 -3.27 -12.99
N LEU A 73 21.48 -2.08 -12.34
CA LEU A 73 21.65 -0.81 -13.02
C LEU A 73 23.00 -0.67 -13.71
N ASP A 74 24.08 -1.23 -13.11
CA ASP A 74 25.43 -1.20 -13.68
C ASP A 74 25.54 -1.96 -15.01
N LYS A 75 24.64 -2.92 -15.26
CA LYS A 75 24.61 -3.65 -16.54
C LYS A 75 24.07 -2.79 -17.69
N SER A 76 23.21 -1.83 -17.40
CA SER A 76 22.53 -1.04 -18.41
C SER A 76 22.98 0.43 -18.47
N ILE A 77 23.51 0.96 -17.37
CA ILE A 77 23.86 2.37 -17.22
C ILE A 77 25.33 2.51 -16.77
N ILE A 78 26.14 3.16 -17.58
CA ILE A 78 27.55 3.37 -17.29
C ILE A 78 27.76 4.64 -16.47
N GLY A 79 28.54 4.55 -15.39
CA GLY A 79 28.86 5.67 -14.51
C GLY A 79 27.70 6.08 -13.60
N GLN A 80 27.76 7.28 -13.05
CA GLN A 80 26.74 7.90 -12.18
C GLN A 80 26.47 7.12 -10.87
N GLU A 81 27.50 6.60 -10.24
CA GLU A 81 27.43 5.74 -9.05
C GLU A 81 26.59 6.34 -7.92
N GLN A 82 26.75 7.65 -7.65
CA GLN A 82 25.99 8.35 -6.61
C GLN A 82 24.49 8.42 -6.94
N ALA A 83 24.15 8.69 -8.19
CA ALA A 83 22.73 8.75 -8.61
C ALA A 83 22.10 7.36 -8.56
N LYS A 84 22.79 6.31 -9.01
CA LYS A 84 22.33 4.92 -8.93
C LYS A 84 22.08 4.51 -7.48
N ALA A 85 23.00 4.79 -6.56
CA ALA A 85 22.85 4.45 -5.15
C ALA A 85 21.65 5.17 -4.51
N ALA A 86 21.48 6.47 -4.79
CA ALA A 86 20.36 7.26 -4.26
C ALA A 86 19.01 6.76 -4.80
N VAL A 87 18.93 6.48 -6.11
CA VAL A 87 17.71 5.96 -6.75
C VAL A 87 17.40 4.56 -6.24
N ALA A 88 18.39 3.66 -6.16
CA ALA A 88 18.20 2.31 -5.65
C ALA A 88 17.64 2.29 -4.24
N LEU A 89 18.15 3.17 -3.35
CA LEU A 89 17.64 3.30 -1.99
C LEU A 89 16.20 3.83 -1.96
N ALA A 90 15.88 4.83 -2.80
CA ALA A 90 14.54 5.40 -2.86
C ALA A 90 13.51 4.40 -3.38
N VAL A 91 13.85 3.67 -4.44
CA VAL A 91 13.00 2.63 -5.05
C VAL A 91 12.81 1.45 -4.09
N TRP A 92 13.85 1.01 -3.41
CA TRP A 92 13.77 -0.05 -2.41
C TRP A 92 12.85 0.32 -1.25
N LYS A 93 12.94 1.54 -0.72
CA LYS A 93 12.00 2.04 0.30
C LYS A 93 10.57 2.06 -0.20
N GLN A 94 10.35 2.44 -1.45
CA GLN A 94 9.01 2.44 -2.05
C GLN A 94 8.47 1.01 -2.18
N MET A 95 9.31 0.04 -2.54
CA MET A 95 8.96 -1.37 -2.61
C MET A 95 8.55 -1.91 -1.22
N LEU A 96 9.31 -1.63 -0.16
CA LEU A 96 8.95 -2.03 1.21
C LEU A 96 7.57 -1.49 1.60
N ARG A 97 7.29 -0.24 1.26
CA ARG A 97 5.98 0.37 1.54
C ARG A 97 4.85 -0.25 0.73
N ALA A 98 5.08 -0.57 -0.54
CA ALA A 98 4.11 -1.26 -1.38
C ALA A 98 3.76 -2.65 -0.80
N ASN A 99 4.73 -3.29 -0.13
CA ASN A 99 4.55 -4.57 0.56
C ASN A 99 3.94 -4.43 1.98
N GLY A 100 3.51 -3.22 2.37
CA GLY A 100 2.78 -3.00 3.62
C GLY A 100 3.63 -2.55 4.81
N ASP A 101 4.94 -2.31 4.66
CA ASP A 101 5.77 -1.77 5.73
C ASP A 101 5.49 -0.27 5.93
N ALA A 102 4.57 0.03 6.86
CA ALA A 102 4.19 1.39 7.19
C ALA A 102 5.27 2.17 7.97
N GLY A 103 6.30 1.48 8.50
CA GLY A 103 7.40 2.10 9.25
C GLY A 103 8.40 2.83 8.35
N VAL A 104 8.41 2.55 7.05
CA VAL A 104 9.35 3.18 6.10
C VAL A 104 8.84 4.56 5.67
N PRO A 105 9.59 5.65 5.92
CA PRO A 105 9.16 6.99 5.53
C PRO A 105 9.15 7.18 4.01
N ARG A 106 8.25 8.06 3.54
CA ARG A 106 8.24 8.49 2.12
C ARG A 106 9.55 9.19 1.81
N THR A 107 10.12 8.85 0.66
CA THR A 107 11.36 9.47 0.19
C THR A 107 11.08 10.14 -1.15
N ASN A 108 11.27 11.45 -1.21
CA ASN A 108 11.27 12.20 -2.45
C ASN A 108 12.73 12.36 -2.91
N LEU A 109 12.97 12.18 -4.20
CA LEU A 109 14.30 12.29 -4.79
C LEU A 109 14.30 13.40 -5.84
N LEU A 110 15.27 14.30 -5.75
CA LEU A 110 15.53 15.32 -6.75
C LEU A 110 16.80 14.96 -7.53
N LEU A 111 16.65 14.72 -8.83
CA LEU A 111 17.77 14.54 -9.74
C LEU A 111 17.92 15.78 -10.62
N TYR A 112 19.07 16.41 -10.58
CA TYR A 112 19.40 17.57 -11.42
C TYR A 112 20.67 17.32 -12.23
N GLY A 113 20.80 17.98 -13.36
CA GLY A 113 21.94 17.82 -14.27
C GLY A 113 21.56 18.17 -15.70
N PRO A 114 22.51 18.15 -16.62
CA PRO A 114 22.29 18.52 -18.03
C PRO A 114 21.26 17.59 -18.70
N SER A 115 20.66 18.06 -19.79
CA SER A 115 19.77 17.25 -20.61
C SER A 115 20.54 16.06 -21.20
N GLY A 116 19.89 14.90 -21.32
CA GLY A 116 20.48 13.72 -21.91
C GLY A 116 21.41 12.91 -21.01
N CYS A 117 21.70 13.32 -19.77
CA CYS A 117 22.59 12.56 -18.87
C CYS A 117 21.94 11.31 -18.22
N GLY A 118 20.76 10.88 -18.65
CA GLY A 118 20.17 9.63 -18.24
C GLY A 118 19.31 9.68 -16.95
N LYS A 119 18.97 10.85 -16.39
CA LYS A 119 18.18 10.97 -15.15
C LYS A 119 16.89 10.12 -15.15
N THR A 120 16.10 10.24 -16.18
CA THR A 120 14.83 9.47 -16.32
C THR A 120 15.09 7.99 -16.60
N ALA A 121 16.17 7.68 -17.33
CA ALA A 121 16.53 6.30 -17.64
C ALA A 121 16.88 5.51 -16.37
N ILE A 122 17.66 6.10 -15.44
CA ILE A 122 18.03 5.46 -14.17
C ILE A 122 16.78 5.12 -13.36
N ILE A 123 15.83 6.06 -13.22
CA ILE A 123 14.61 5.84 -12.42
C ILE A 123 13.72 4.78 -13.06
N ARG A 124 13.52 4.86 -14.38
CA ARG A 124 12.71 3.89 -15.13
C ARG A 124 13.25 2.47 -14.98
N GLU A 125 14.55 2.31 -15.15
CA GLU A 125 15.19 1.01 -15.05
C GLU A 125 15.17 0.48 -13.61
N ALA A 126 15.41 1.32 -12.60
CA ALA A 126 15.31 0.93 -11.20
C ALA A 126 13.89 0.49 -10.82
N ALA A 127 12.86 1.18 -11.30
CA ALA A 127 11.46 0.79 -11.08
C ALA A 127 11.14 -0.56 -11.76
N ARG A 128 11.66 -0.80 -12.97
CA ARG A 128 11.53 -2.07 -13.69
C ARG A 128 12.17 -3.23 -12.91
N ILE A 129 13.37 -3.03 -12.38
CA ILE A 129 14.09 -4.04 -11.58
C ILE A 129 13.30 -4.37 -10.30
N ALA A 130 12.70 -3.35 -9.67
CA ALA A 130 11.92 -3.51 -8.44
C ALA A 130 10.48 -4.01 -8.68
N GLY A 131 10.03 -4.15 -9.94
CA GLY A 131 8.66 -4.53 -10.26
C GLY A 131 7.61 -3.48 -9.88
N LEU A 132 8.02 -2.20 -9.77
CA LEU A 132 7.12 -1.11 -9.41
C LEU A 132 6.55 -0.42 -10.65
N PRO A 133 5.28 0.00 -10.61
CA PRO A 133 4.71 0.82 -11.68
C PRO A 133 5.44 2.16 -11.76
N PHE A 134 5.69 2.63 -12.99
CA PHE A 134 6.39 3.88 -13.26
C PHE A 134 5.66 4.72 -14.29
N LEU A 135 5.40 5.98 -13.92
CA LEU A 135 4.83 6.97 -14.82
C LEU A 135 5.75 8.19 -14.88
N SER A 136 6.05 8.66 -16.09
CA SER A 136 6.78 9.91 -16.33
C SER A 136 5.84 10.98 -16.83
N VAL A 137 5.76 12.07 -16.09
CA VAL A 137 4.86 13.19 -16.41
C VAL A 137 5.68 14.45 -16.60
N ASP A 138 5.39 15.21 -17.66
CA ASP A 138 5.95 16.52 -17.88
C ASP A 138 5.18 17.57 -17.04
N ALA A 139 5.87 18.17 -16.07
CA ALA A 139 5.28 19.16 -15.19
C ALA A 139 4.94 20.49 -15.89
N THR A 140 5.50 20.76 -17.06
CA THR A 140 5.19 21.99 -17.81
C THR A 140 3.76 22.05 -18.33
N GLY A 141 3.11 20.89 -18.46
CA GLY A 141 1.71 20.78 -18.88
C GLY A 141 0.70 20.73 -17.73
N ILE A 142 1.14 20.76 -16.47
CA ILE A 142 0.25 20.68 -15.31
C ILE A 142 -0.14 22.10 -14.88
N THR A 143 -1.43 22.44 -14.94
CA THR A 143 -1.96 23.71 -14.47
C THR A 143 -3.01 23.48 -13.39
N GLU A 144 -3.00 24.32 -12.33
CA GLU A 144 -4.00 24.24 -11.24
C GLU A 144 -5.43 24.48 -11.72
N THR A 145 -5.62 25.16 -12.85
CA THR A 145 -6.94 25.61 -13.33
C THR A 145 -7.54 24.75 -14.45
N GLY A 146 -6.91 23.65 -14.84
CA GLY A 146 -7.49 22.70 -15.81
C GLY A 146 -7.69 23.25 -17.24
N TYR A 147 -7.25 24.47 -17.54
CA TYR A 147 -7.59 25.13 -18.80
C TYR A 147 -6.82 24.63 -20.04
N ARG A 148 -5.67 23.95 -19.88
CA ARG A 148 -4.88 23.33 -20.97
C ARG A 148 -3.93 22.22 -20.51
N GLY A 149 -4.23 21.40 -19.50
CA GLY A 149 -3.31 20.36 -19.04
C GLY A 149 -4.03 19.24 -18.27
N LYS A 150 -3.31 18.12 -18.06
CA LYS A 150 -3.78 17.04 -17.21
C LYS A 150 -3.86 17.50 -15.75
N ASN A 151 -4.94 17.17 -15.06
CA ASN A 151 -5.05 17.35 -13.62
C ASN A 151 -4.22 16.29 -12.86
N ALA A 152 -3.85 16.58 -11.61
CA ALA A 152 -3.15 15.60 -10.78
C ALA A 152 -3.92 14.28 -10.62
N ALA A 153 -5.27 14.31 -10.66
CA ALA A 153 -6.12 13.13 -10.63
C ALA A 153 -5.97 12.26 -11.90
N ASP A 154 -5.80 12.86 -13.06
CA ASP A 154 -5.62 12.14 -14.34
C ASP A 154 -4.30 11.36 -14.34
N ILE A 155 -3.26 11.88 -13.66
CA ILE A 155 -1.96 11.22 -13.51
C ILE A 155 -2.09 9.91 -12.73
N VAL A 156 -2.92 9.89 -11.67
CA VAL A 156 -3.16 8.67 -10.87
C VAL A 156 -3.93 7.64 -11.70
N THR A 157 -4.87 8.09 -12.52
CA THR A 157 -5.65 7.19 -13.40
C THR A 157 -4.79 6.57 -14.50
N ASP A 158 -3.78 7.28 -15.01
CA ASP A 158 -2.83 6.78 -16.01
C ASP A 158 -1.84 5.74 -15.41
N LEU A 159 -1.73 5.66 -14.08
CA LEU A 159 -0.84 4.74 -13.38
C LEU A 159 -1.52 3.40 -13.03
N LEU A 160 -2.84 3.39 -12.95
CA LEU A 160 -3.66 2.22 -12.58
C LEU A 160 -4.02 1.38 -13.80
#